data_d64f9b1ebfab31ea7aba37e00b9a3887
#
_entry.id   d64f9b1ebfab31ea7aba37e00b9a3887
#
_cell.length_a   1.000
_cell.length_b   1.000
_cell.length_c   1.000
_cell.angle_alpha   90.00
_cell.angle_beta   90.00
_cell.angle_gamma   90.00
#
_symmetry.space_group_name_H-M   'P 1'
#
loop_
_entity.id
_entity.type
_entity.pdbx_description
1 polymer ?
#
loop_
_entity_poly.entity_id
_entity_poly.type
_entity_poly.pdbx_seq_one_letter_code
_entity_poly.pdbx_strand_id
1 'polypeptide(L)'
;VEAFGGTGVPVAWGELYNALQTGVVDGAENNPPSVRSVKFYEVTKVLVLNEHARIPDILIASKRVMDRLTPAQRAAIFQAGREAEAYMRGAWAADEKASLAFLKSLPDFKVIENVDKKPFLEKVAALLDREAKRLGVEEEVKYLLDTQKNF
;
A
#
# COMPACT_ATOMS: atom_id res chain seq x y z
N VAL A 1 9.17 -8.67 5.10
CA VAL A 1 9.06 -10.07 4.69
C VAL A 1 9.87 -10.96 5.62
N GLU A 2 11.15 -10.69 5.83
CA GLU A 2 12.05 -11.52 6.65
C GLU A 2 11.57 -11.69 8.10
N ALA A 3 11.06 -10.62 8.73
CA ALA A 3 10.48 -10.68 10.07
C ALA A 3 9.30 -11.67 10.16
N PHE A 4 8.63 -11.95 9.07
CA PHE A 4 7.54 -12.93 8.99
C PHE A 4 8.00 -14.33 8.60
N GLY A 5 9.31 -14.53 8.39
CA GLY A 5 9.91 -15.83 8.05
C GLY A 5 9.98 -16.12 6.55
N GLY A 6 9.72 -15.14 5.70
CA GLY A 6 9.88 -15.24 4.25
C GLY A 6 11.20 -14.63 3.77
N THR A 7 11.48 -14.79 2.50
CA THR A 7 12.62 -14.14 1.82
C THR A 7 12.11 -12.97 0.98
N GLY A 8 12.67 -11.79 1.18
CA GLY A 8 12.37 -10.61 0.37
C GLY A 8 13.11 -10.66 -0.97
N VAL A 9 12.36 -10.68 -2.07
CA VAL A 9 12.92 -10.65 -3.43
C VAL A 9 12.47 -9.35 -4.10
N PRO A 10 13.39 -8.43 -4.43
CA PRO A 10 13.03 -7.22 -5.16
C PRO A 10 12.72 -7.57 -6.61
N VAL A 11 11.49 -7.27 -7.04
CA VAL A 11 11.02 -7.49 -8.41
C VAL A 11 10.49 -6.16 -8.96
N ALA A 12 10.88 -5.80 -10.17
CA ALA A 12 10.34 -4.62 -10.83
C ALA A 12 8.82 -4.79 -11.06
N TRP A 13 8.06 -3.69 -10.91
CA TRP A 13 6.59 -3.75 -11.02
C TRP A 13 6.10 -4.41 -12.31
N GLY A 14 6.71 -4.09 -13.45
CA GLY A 14 6.33 -4.66 -14.74
C GLY A 14 6.64 -6.15 -14.90
N GLU A 15 7.51 -6.71 -14.05
CA GLU A 15 7.91 -8.12 -14.08
C GLU A 15 7.15 -8.99 -13.07
N LEU A 16 6.42 -8.37 -12.14
CA LEU A 16 5.82 -9.07 -11.01
C LEU A 16 4.78 -10.10 -11.44
N TYR A 17 3.96 -9.81 -12.47
CA TYR A 17 3.00 -10.78 -12.99
C TYR A 17 3.70 -12.05 -13.48
N ASN A 18 4.75 -11.90 -14.29
CA ASN A 18 5.52 -13.02 -14.80
C ASN A 18 6.27 -13.78 -13.69
N ALA A 19 6.80 -13.06 -12.70
CA ALA A 19 7.48 -13.66 -11.56
C ALA A 19 6.53 -14.54 -10.71
N LEU A 20 5.30 -14.10 -10.50
CA LEU A 20 4.25 -14.89 -9.87
C LEU A 20 3.81 -16.07 -10.73
N GLN A 21 3.62 -15.86 -12.04
CA GLN A 21 3.18 -16.90 -12.97
C GLN A 21 4.19 -18.04 -13.10
N THR A 22 5.48 -17.72 -13.11
CA THR A 22 6.57 -18.69 -13.28
C THR A 22 7.09 -19.27 -11.95
N GLY A 23 6.58 -18.79 -10.81
CA GLY A 23 7.02 -19.25 -9.49
C GLY A 23 8.40 -18.74 -9.08
N VAL A 24 8.89 -17.65 -9.67
CA VAL A 24 10.11 -16.96 -9.20
C VAL A 24 9.89 -16.37 -7.81
N VAL A 25 8.66 -15.94 -7.53
CA VAL A 25 8.19 -15.57 -6.19
C VAL A 25 6.90 -16.32 -5.88
N ASP A 26 6.71 -16.71 -4.61
CA ASP A 26 5.53 -17.45 -4.14
C ASP A 26 4.34 -16.54 -3.84
N GLY A 27 4.57 -15.24 -3.69
CA GLY A 27 3.56 -14.25 -3.39
C GLY A 27 4.10 -12.83 -3.47
N ALA A 28 3.19 -11.87 -3.38
CA ALA A 28 3.51 -10.46 -3.35
C ALA A 28 2.51 -9.72 -2.44
N GLU A 29 2.89 -8.56 -1.93
CA GLU A 29 1.97 -7.69 -1.24
C GLU A 29 1.43 -6.63 -2.21
N ASN A 30 0.14 -6.34 -2.13
CA ASN A 30 -0.47 -5.19 -2.81
C ASN A 30 -1.91 -4.96 -2.36
N ASN A 31 -2.47 -3.81 -2.76
CA ASN A 31 -3.86 -3.44 -2.49
C ASN A 31 -4.84 -4.10 -3.48
N PRO A 32 -6.13 -4.25 -3.12
CA PRO A 32 -7.13 -4.88 -3.98
C PRO A 32 -7.32 -4.25 -5.36
N PRO A 33 -7.33 -2.90 -5.53
CA PRO A 33 -7.35 -2.26 -6.84
C PRO A 33 -6.21 -2.69 -7.75
N SER A 34 -5.00 -2.76 -7.24
CA SER A 34 -3.84 -3.21 -8.01
C SER A 34 -3.94 -4.69 -8.39
N VAL A 35 -4.35 -5.56 -7.45
CA VAL A 35 -4.56 -7.00 -7.73
C VAL A 35 -5.55 -7.19 -8.87
N ARG A 36 -6.61 -6.37 -8.92
CA ARG A 36 -7.60 -6.38 -10.00
C ARG A 36 -7.07 -5.81 -11.32
N SER A 37 -6.46 -4.61 -11.28
CA SER A 37 -6.08 -3.88 -12.50
C SER A 37 -4.98 -4.56 -13.31
N VAL A 38 -4.00 -5.17 -12.63
CA VAL A 38 -2.92 -5.95 -13.28
C VAL A 38 -3.20 -7.44 -13.30
N LYS A 39 -4.43 -7.86 -12.94
CA LYS A 39 -4.92 -9.23 -13.04
C LYS A 39 -4.10 -10.28 -12.27
N PHE A 40 -3.53 -9.92 -11.13
CA PHE A 40 -2.79 -10.88 -10.31
C PHE A 40 -3.64 -12.08 -9.88
N TYR A 41 -4.97 -11.93 -9.84
CA TYR A 41 -5.90 -13.03 -9.56
C TYR A 41 -5.85 -14.18 -10.58
N GLU A 42 -5.28 -13.97 -11.77
CA GLU A 42 -5.08 -15.03 -12.76
C GLU A 42 -3.93 -15.97 -12.37
N VAL A 43 -2.89 -15.42 -11.72
CA VAL A 43 -1.64 -16.11 -11.36
C VAL A 43 -1.50 -16.36 -9.85
N THR A 44 -2.43 -15.87 -9.04
CA THR A 44 -2.54 -16.16 -7.60
C THR A 44 -3.94 -16.68 -7.27
N LYS A 45 -4.12 -17.29 -6.11
CA LYS A 45 -5.41 -17.87 -5.72
C LYS A 45 -5.97 -17.32 -4.42
N VAL A 46 -5.18 -16.55 -3.68
CA VAL A 46 -5.56 -16.05 -2.36
C VAL A 46 -5.11 -14.61 -2.18
N LEU A 47 -6.02 -13.77 -1.69
CA LEU A 47 -5.70 -12.44 -1.15
C LEU A 47 -5.99 -12.43 0.35
N VAL A 48 -4.98 -12.03 1.13
CA VAL A 48 -5.07 -11.94 2.59
C VAL A 48 -5.05 -10.46 2.99
N LEU A 49 -6.13 -9.97 3.59
CA LEU A 49 -6.25 -8.58 4.04
C LEU A 49 -5.66 -8.44 5.45
N ASN A 50 -4.35 -8.54 5.56
CA ASN A 50 -3.64 -8.42 6.84
C ASN A 50 -3.35 -6.97 7.25
N GLU A 51 -3.58 -6.00 6.35
CA GLU A 51 -3.41 -4.55 6.60
C GLU A 51 -2.05 -4.18 7.20
N HIS A 52 -1.00 -4.83 6.75
CA HIS A 52 0.36 -4.70 7.29
C HIS A 52 1.02 -3.34 6.99
N ALA A 53 0.52 -2.60 6.01
CA ALA A 53 1.05 -1.30 5.63
C ALA A 53 -0.05 -0.34 5.17
N ARG A 54 0.13 0.94 5.45
CA ARG A 54 -0.60 2.05 4.84
C ARG A 54 0.41 3.00 4.22
N ILE A 55 0.58 2.90 2.92
CA ILE A 55 1.53 3.72 2.18
C ILE A 55 0.76 4.92 1.60
N PRO A 56 1.07 6.16 2.04
CA PRO A 56 0.43 7.34 1.47
C PRO A 56 0.96 7.60 0.07
N ASP A 57 0.06 7.81 -0.89
CA ASP A 57 0.44 8.36 -2.18
C ASP A 57 0.64 9.88 -2.05
N ILE A 58 1.77 10.38 -2.56
CA ILE A 58 2.15 11.78 -2.45
C ILE A 58 2.24 12.39 -3.85
N LEU A 59 1.42 13.44 -4.09
CA LEU A 59 1.55 14.24 -5.30
C LEU A 59 2.74 15.20 -5.16
N ILE A 60 3.74 15.01 -5.98
CA ILE A 60 4.96 15.83 -5.97
C ILE A 60 5.15 16.60 -7.28
N ALA A 61 5.76 17.76 -7.17
CA ALA A 61 6.17 18.57 -8.33
C ALA A 61 7.65 18.90 -8.27
N SER A 62 8.31 18.92 -9.41
CA SER A 62 9.71 19.32 -9.50
C SER A 62 9.88 20.78 -9.10
N LYS A 63 10.66 21.06 -8.04
CA LYS A 63 10.99 22.43 -7.62
C LYS A 63 11.55 23.25 -8.79
N ARG A 64 12.47 22.69 -9.57
CA ARG A 64 13.07 23.36 -10.73
C ARG A 64 12.04 23.78 -11.78
N VAL A 65 10.97 23.00 -11.97
CA VAL A 65 9.89 23.35 -12.88
C VAL A 65 9.00 24.40 -12.27
N MET A 66 8.62 24.23 -11.00
CA MET A 66 7.77 25.18 -10.28
C MET A 66 8.39 26.58 -10.18
N ASP A 67 9.71 26.70 -10.03
CA ASP A 67 10.42 27.97 -9.96
C ASP A 67 10.38 28.76 -11.27
N ARG A 68 10.13 28.09 -12.42
CA ARG A 68 10.03 28.71 -13.75
C ARG A 68 8.62 29.21 -14.06
N LEU A 69 7.65 28.86 -13.23
CA LEU A 69 6.25 29.25 -13.44
C LEU A 69 5.97 30.61 -12.84
N THR A 70 5.01 31.32 -13.44
CA THR A 70 4.49 32.54 -12.84
C THR A 70 3.75 32.23 -11.53
N PRO A 71 3.56 33.23 -10.64
CA PRO A 71 2.79 33.02 -9.41
C PRO A 71 1.38 32.47 -9.67
N ALA A 72 0.69 32.94 -10.72
CA ALA A 72 -0.63 32.48 -11.08
C ALA A 72 -0.64 30.99 -11.51
N GLN A 73 0.34 30.59 -12.32
CA GLN A 73 0.48 29.18 -12.73
C GLN A 73 0.78 28.27 -11.54
N ARG A 74 1.67 28.68 -10.62
CA ARG A 74 1.92 27.92 -9.40
C ARG A 74 0.67 27.78 -8.54
N ALA A 75 -0.09 28.87 -8.37
CA ALA A 75 -1.34 28.83 -7.61
C ALA A 75 -2.35 27.86 -8.23
N ALA A 76 -2.49 27.85 -9.56
CA ALA A 76 -3.38 26.93 -10.27
C ALA A 76 -2.96 25.45 -10.06
N ILE A 77 -1.66 25.13 -10.11
CA ILE A 77 -1.17 23.77 -9.87
C ILE A 77 -1.45 23.34 -8.43
N PHE A 78 -1.20 24.20 -7.44
CA PHE A 78 -1.51 23.86 -6.04
C PHE A 78 -3.01 23.70 -5.79
N GLN A 79 -3.84 24.50 -6.44
CA GLN A 79 -5.30 24.36 -6.35
C GLN A 79 -5.75 23.03 -6.97
N ALA A 80 -5.31 22.73 -8.19
CA ALA A 80 -5.61 21.46 -8.85
C ALA A 80 -5.16 20.24 -8.02
N GLY A 81 -3.99 20.33 -7.37
CA GLY A 81 -3.50 19.29 -6.46
C GLY A 81 -4.44 19.04 -5.27
N ARG A 82 -4.95 20.10 -4.64
CA ARG A 82 -5.92 19.97 -3.54
C ARG A 82 -7.26 19.39 -4.00
N GLU A 83 -7.72 19.83 -5.17
CA GLU A 83 -8.97 19.30 -5.76
C GLU A 83 -8.82 17.82 -6.13
N ALA A 84 -7.68 17.42 -6.71
CA ALA A 84 -7.36 16.05 -7.02
C ALA A 84 -7.28 15.18 -5.76
N GLU A 85 -6.68 15.67 -4.67
CA GLU A 85 -6.63 14.96 -3.38
C GLU A 85 -8.04 14.70 -2.83
N ALA A 86 -8.88 15.73 -2.81
CA ALA A 86 -10.24 15.60 -2.32
C ALA A 86 -11.08 14.61 -3.15
N TYR A 87 -10.95 14.66 -4.47
CA TYR A 87 -11.60 13.74 -5.39
C TYR A 87 -11.09 12.30 -5.19
N MET A 88 -9.78 12.14 -5.08
CA MET A 88 -9.12 10.83 -5.03
C MET A 88 -9.51 10.01 -3.82
N ARG A 89 -9.77 10.64 -2.67
CA ARG A 89 -10.24 9.94 -1.45
C ARG A 89 -11.53 9.16 -1.69
N GLY A 90 -12.52 9.78 -2.34
CA GLY A 90 -13.78 9.13 -2.68
C GLY A 90 -13.64 8.10 -3.79
N ALA A 91 -12.89 8.42 -4.84
CA ALA A 91 -12.64 7.54 -5.97
C ALA A 91 -11.90 6.26 -5.54
N TRP A 92 -10.88 6.40 -4.68
CA TRP A 92 -10.14 5.25 -4.15
C TRP A 92 -11.02 4.32 -3.31
N ALA A 93 -11.79 4.87 -2.37
CA ALA A 93 -12.68 4.07 -1.54
C ALA A 93 -13.73 3.30 -2.36
N ALA A 94 -14.25 3.94 -3.41
CA ALA A 94 -15.20 3.31 -4.33
C ALA A 94 -14.54 2.17 -5.15
N ASP A 95 -13.31 2.40 -5.66
CA ASP A 95 -12.60 1.39 -6.44
C ASP A 95 -12.12 0.22 -5.56
N GLU A 96 -11.65 0.48 -4.35
CA GLU A 96 -11.30 -0.58 -3.39
C GLU A 96 -12.49 -1.51 -3.10
N LYS A 97 -13.66 -0.93 -2.82
CA LYS A 97 -14.89 -1.67 -2.61
C LYS A 97 -15.29 -2.49 -3.84
N ALA A 98 -15.24 -1.88 -5.03
CA ALA A 98 -15.56 -2.55 -6.29
C ALA A 98 -14.56 -3.66 -6.61
N SER A 99 -13.28 -3.45 -6.36
CA SER A 99 -12.22 -4.43 -6.58
C SER A 99 -12.35 -5.62 -5.65
N LEU A 100 -12.64 -5.41 -4.37
CA LEU A 100 -12.92 -6.50 -3.43
C LEU A 100 -14.17 -7.29 -3.82
N ALA A 101 -15.25 -6.62 -4.20
CA ALA A 101 -16.45 -7.30 -4.67
C ALA A 101 -16.18 -8.17 -5.91
N PHE A 102 -15.40 -7.65 -6.86
CA PHE A 102 -14.98 -8.40 -8.04
C PHE A 102 -14.15 -9.63 -7.66
N LEU A 103 -13.11 -9.47 -6.84
CA LEU A 103 -12.23 -10.58 -6.44
C LEU A 103 -13.00 -11.69 -5.70
N LYS A 104 -13.96 -11.32 -4.84
CA LYS A 104 -14.83 -12.25 -4.14
C LYS A 104 -15.81 -12.99 -5.06
N SER A 105 -16.12 -12.43 -6.21
CA SER A 105 -17.02 -13.09 -7.20
C SER A 105 -16.32 -14.14 -8.03
N LEU A 106 -15.00 -14.23 -8.00
CA LEU A 106 -14.24 -15.21 -8.78
C LEU A 106 -14.31 -16.60 -8.13
N PRO A 107 -14.68 -17.64 -8.89
CA PRO A 107 -14.94 -18.98 -8.32
C PRO A 107 -13.70 -19.63 -7.70
N ASP A 108 -12.51 -19.35 -8.24
CA ASP A 108 -11.25 -19.98 -7.83
C ASP A 108 -10.33 -19.02 -7.09
N PHE A 109 -10.85 -17.91 -6.55
CA PHE A 109 -10.08 -16.92 -5.83
C PHE A 109 -10.65 -16.70 -4.43
N LYS A 110 -9.81 -16.82 -3.42
CA LYS A 110 -10.21 -16.66 -2.01
C LYS A 110 -9.75 -15.33 -1.44
N VAL A 111 -10.65 -14.55 -0.85
CA VAL A 111 -10.33 -13.38 -0.06
C VAL A 111 -10.48 -13.72 1.42
N ILE A 112 -9.41 -13.54 2.19
CA ILE A 112 -9.38 -13.74 3.65
C ILE A 112 -9.38 -12.36 4.31
N GLU A 113 -10.51 -12.00 4.95
CA GLU A 113 -10.73 -10.66 5.52
C GLU A 113 -10.45 -10.61 7.02
N ASN A 114 -10.86 -11.65 7.75
CA ASN A 114 -10.72 -11.69 9.20
C ASN A 114 -9.38 -12.33 9.58
N VAL A 115 -8.33 -11.51 9.57
CA VAL A 115 -6.96 -11.93 9.91
C VAL A 115 -6.65 -11.50 11.33
N ASP A 116 -6.21 -12.44 12.17
CA ASP A 116 -5.61 -12.10 13.45
C ASP A 116 -4.27 -11.39 13.20
N LYS A 117 -4.23 -10.10 13.52
CA LYS A 117 -3.04 -9.26 13.30
C LYS A 117 -2.01 -9.37 14.42
N LYS A 118 -2.37 -9.94 15.58
CA LYS A 118 -1.50 -10.02 16.75
C LYS A 118 -0.18 -10.73 16.45
N PRO A 119 -0.14 -11.91 15.78
CA PRO A 119 1.11 -12.57 15.45
C PRO A 119 2.02 -11.75 14.53
N PHE A 120 1.45 -10.93 13.64
CA PHE A 120 2.22 -10.04 12.76
C PHE A 120 2.85 -8.91 13.57
N LEU A 121 2.10 -8.27 14.45
CA LEU A 121 2.60 -7.20 15.31
C LEU A 121 3.71 -7.68 16.23
N GLU A 122 3.57 -8.84 16.85
CA GLU A 122 4.59 -9.43 17.71
C GLU A 122 5.91 -9.67 16.96
N LYS A 123 5.85 -10.15 15.72
CA LYS A 123 7.04 -10.40 14.90
C LYS A 123 7.76 -9.14 14.43
N VAL A 124 7.06 -8.03 14.27
CA VAL A 124 7.66 -6.76 13.81
C VAL A 124 8.01 -5.79 14.92
N ALA A 125 7.61 -6.05 16.16
CA ALA A 125 7.81 -5.12 17.28
C ALA A 125 9.28 -4.70 17.45
N ALA A 126 10.20 -5.68 17.47
CA ALA A 126 11.64 -5.38 17.59
C ALA A 126 12.23 -4.66 16.35
N LEU A 127 11.68 -4.96 15.17
CA LEU A 127 12.06 -4.27 13.94
C LEU A 127 11.61 -2.81 13.97
N LEU A 128 10.36 -2.57 14.38
CA LEU A 128 9.78 -1.24 14.48
C LEU A 128 10.57 -0.35 15.45
N ASP A 129 10.88 -0.87 16.64
CA ASP A 129 11.68 -0.16 17.67
C ASP A 129 13.10 0.17 17.16
N ARG A 130 13.75 -0.79 16.51
CA ARG A 130 15.08 -0.58 15.92
C ARG A 130 15.07 0.51 14.84
N GLU A 131 14.11 0.45 13.91
CA GLU A 131 14.03 1.41 12.81
C GLU A 131 13.59 2.80 13.30
N ALA A 132 12.69 2.88 14.28
CA ALA A 132 12.32 4.14 14.91
C ALA A 132 13.54 4.85 15.49
N LYS A 133 14.36 4.12 16.26
CA LYS A 133 15.63 4.65 16.82
C LYS A 133 16.62 5.05 15.71
N ARG A 134 16.76 4.22 14.69
CA ARG A 134 17.68 4.51 13.58
C ARG A 134 17.32 5.77 12.82
N LEU A 135 16.02 6.07 12.71
CA LEU A 135 15.49 7.23 11.99
C LEU A 135 15.26 8.44 12.89
N GLY A 136 15.30 8.29 14.22
CA GLY A 136 15.01 9.35 15.19
C GLY A 136 13.55 9.77 15.20
N VAL A 137 12.62 8.80 15.05
CA VAL A 137 11.17 9.02 14.96
C VAL A 137 10.39 8.23 16.03
N GLU A 138 11.00 7.99 17.18
CA GLU A 138 10.42 7.19 18.25
C GLU A 138 9.10 7.79 18.78
N GLU A 139 9.05 9.12 18.92
CA GLU A 139 7.87 9.81 19.41
C GLU A 139 6.70 9.74 18.42
N GLU A 140 6.98 9.86 17.12
CA GLU A 140 5.99 9.73 16.07
C GLU A 140 5.43 8.30 16.01
N VAL A 141 6.30 7.30 16.11
CA VAL A 141 5.87 5.89 16.15
C VAL A 141 5.01 5.62 17.39
N LYS A 142 5.42 6.12 18.55
CA LYS A 142 4.63 6.00 19.78
C LYS A 142 3.26 6.65 19.63
N TYR A 143 3.20 7.86 19.10
CA TYR A 143 1.94 8.56 18.83
C TYR A 143 1.01 7.75 17.91
N LEU A 144 1.55 7.17 16.82
CA LEU A 144 0.78 6.32 15.91
C LEU A 144 0.23 5.07 16.61
N LEU A 145 1.06 4.37 17.38
CA LEU A 145 0.65 3.18 18.12
C LEU A 145 -0.42 3.47 19.18
N ASP A 146 -0.30 4.60 19.87
CA ASP A 146 -1.30 5.01 20.87
C ASP A 146 -2.62 5.44 20.22
N THR A 147 -2.55 6.06 19.04
CA THR A 147 -3.74 6.42 18.26
C THR A 147 -4.48 5.19 17.76
N GLN A 148 -3.78 4.13 17.33
CA GLN A 148 -4.39 2.89 16.86
C GLN A 148 -5.22 2.16 17.93
N LYS A 149 -4.91 2.34 19.22
CA LYS A 149 -5.68 1.74 20.32
C LYS A 149 -7.08 2.30 20.45
N ASN A 150 -7.38 3.42 19.80
CA ASN A 150 -8.65 4.11 19.85
C ASN A 150 -9.59 3.76 18.67
N PHE A 151 -9.16 2.89 17.78
CA PHE A 151 -9.91 2.38 16.63
C PHE A 151 -9.99 0.85 16.64
#